data_ca1a4ee93b2a667b04e017beac598937
#
_entry.id   ca1a4ee93b2a667b04e017beac598937
#
_cell.length_a   1.000
_cell.length_b   1.000
_cell.length_c   1.000
_cell.angle_alpha   90.00
_cell.angle_beta   90.00
_cell.angle_gamma   90.00
#
_symmetry.space_group_name_H-M   'P 1'
#
loop_
_entity.id
_entity.type
_entity.pdbx_description
1 polymer ?
#
loop_
_entity_poly.entity_id
_entity_poly.type
_entity_poly.pdbx_seq_one_letter_code
_entity_poly.pdbx_strand_id
1 'polypeptide(L)'
;MDQRFEQTAFYPADILLPQTAEMKKWPVVACDQFTSQPDYWQAAEAAVGEAPSALRLVLPEVYLNGPDVDKRIETINASMDRYLADGLFRTLSDSLIYLERTQSDGRVRHGLIGCVDLEQYDFTPGSGALIRATEGTVLERIPPRVRVREHAALELPHVMLLIDDPRGSVIEPLAGETGVMEALYDTDLMLGGGHVKGWRLTDSQMSRMANALSALKSPEAMADKYGMADAAPLLFAVGDGNHSLATAKACYENLKKVTPPERWASLPARYALVEVVNLHDDALTFEPIHRVLFHVDGRDLWDAFQAFYPGAHTGGGEGHTAEVCGQGMDGLWTVPHPKAQLTVGTLQAFLDAYCRDHPEVQVDYIHGDDVARKLGSRPGNLGFLLPLMGKEQLFPTVMADGVLPRKTFSMGEARDKRYYLEARRIR
;
A
#
# COMPACT_ATOMS: atom_id res chain seq x y z
N MET A 1 -10.71 -24.46 -2.31
CA MET A 1 -9.50 -23.73 -1.85
C MET A 1 -8.44 -24.72 -1.44
N ASP A 2 -7.20 -24.39 -1.69
CA ASP A 2 -6.06 -25.24 -1.36
C ASP A 2 -5.83 -25.24 0.16
N GLN A 3 -5.96 -26.40 0.79
CA GLN A 3 -5.85 -26.59 2.24
C GLN A 3 -4.48 -26.19 2.81
N ARG A 4 -3.43 -26.19 1.97
CA ARG A 4 -2.08 -25.75 2.37
C ARG A 4 -2.06 -24.31 2.87
N PHE A 5 -2.98 -23.49 2.41
CA PHE A 5 -3.04 -22.04 2.66
C PHE A 5 -4.11 -21.62 3.67
N GLU A 6 -4.90 -22.53 4.23
CA GLU A 6 -6.00 -22.19 5.17
C GLU A 6 -5.56 -21.32 6.35
N GLN A 7 -4.32 -21.49 6.78
CA GLN A 7 -3.75 -20.78 7.92
C GLN A 7 -3.10 -19.44 7.55
N THR A 8 -3.03 -19.07 6.26
CA THR A 8 -2.20 -17.94 5.80
C THR A 8 -2.99 -16.72 5.37
N ALA A 9 -4.31 -16.82 5.19
CA ALA A 9 -5.16 -15.80 4.58
C ALA A 9 -4.75 -15.40 3.14
N PHE A 10 -3.74 -16.06 2.55
CA PHE A 10 -3.21 -15.82 1.21
C PHE A 10 -3.27 -17.13 0.41
N TYR A 11 -3.79 -17.11 -0.80
CA TYR A 11 -4.16 -18.28 -1.58
C TYR A 11 -3.73 -18.18 -3.04
N PRO A 12 -3.48 -19.32 -3.70
CA PRO A 12 -3.45 -19.36 -5.16
C PRO A 12 -4.77 -18.85 -5.76
N ALA A 13 -4.68 -18.31 -6.97
CA ALA A 13 -5.82 -17.73 -7.67
C ALA A 13 -5.88 -18.19 -9.14
N ASP A 14 -7.06 -18.09 -9.73
CA ASP A 14 -7.21 -18.13 -11.18
C ASP A 14 -6.78 -16.78 -11.75
N ILE A 15 -5.51 -16.70 -12.16
CA ILE A 15 -4.89 -15.47 -12.63
C ILE A 15 -5.02 -15.38 -14.14
N LEU A 16 -5.50 -14.25 -14.63
CA LEU A 16 -5.61 -13.91 -16.03
C LEU A 16 -4.37 -13.13 -16.48
N LEU A 17 -3.71 -13.62 -17.52
CA LEU A 17 -2.58 -12.93 -18.15
C LEU A 17 -2.93 -12.54 -19.58
N PRO A 18 -2.57 -11.32 -20.03
CA PRO A 18 -2.84 -10.87 -21.39
C PRO A 18 -2.03 -11.67 -22.41
N GLN A 19 -2.67 -12.02 -23.52
CA GLN A 19 -2.05 -12.61 -24.69
C GLN A 19 -1.97 -11.53 -25.80
N THR A 20 -0.97 -10.66 -25.70
CA THR A 20 -0.75 -9.59 -26.67
C THR A 20 0.66 -9.61 -27.22
N ALA A 21 0.80 -9.30 -28.51
CA ALA A 21 2.11 -9.16 -29.16
C ALA A 21 2.85 -7.88 -28.71
N GLU A 22 2.12 -6.90 -28.16
CA GLU A 22 2.67 -5.61 -27.72
C GLU A 22 2.69 -5.53 -26.19
N MET A 23 3.33 -6.51 -25.52
CA MET A 23 3.34 -6.61 -24.05
C MET A 23 3.83 -5.33 -23.37
N LYS A 24 4.73 -4.57 -23.97
CA LYS A 24 5.21 -3.27 -23.43
C LYS A 24 4.12 -2.21 -23.30
N LYS A 25 3.02 -2.34 -24.03
CA LYS A 25 1.87 -1.41 -23.98
C LYS A 25 0.80 -1.85 -23.00
N TRP A 26 0.90 -3.08 -22.47
CA TRP A 26 -0.08 -3.62 -21.55
C TRP A 26 0.03 -3.01 -20.15
N PRO A 27 1.20 -3.05 -19.45
CA PRO A 27 1.27 -2.64 -18.06
C PRO A 27 1.20 -1.11 -17.93
N VAL A 28 0.36 -0.63 -17.02
CA VAL A 28 0.28 0.77 -16.62
C VAL A 28 0.42 0.85 -15.10
N VAL A 29 0.98 1.94 -14.60
CA VAL A 29 1.17 2.17 -13.16
C VAL A 29 -0.18 2.22 -12.42
N ALA A 30 -0.17 1.91 -11.13
CA ALA A 30 -1.34 1.98 -10.26
C ALA A 30 -2.09 3.31 -10.41
N CYS A 31 -3.41 3.22 -10.50
CA CYS A 31 -4.30 4.32 -10.88
C CYS A 31 -4.34 5.48 -9.87
N ASP A 32 -3.87 5.26 -8.65
CA ASP A 32 -3.76 6.25 -7.58
C ASP A 32 -2.45 7.04 -7.59
N GLN A 33 -1.58 6.77 -8.58
CA GLN A 33 -0.35 7.54 -8.79
C GLN A 33 -0.58 8.70 -9.77
N PHE A 34 0.31 9.71 -9.73
CA PHE A 34 0.25 10.88 -10.62
C PHE A 34 -1.12 11.60 -10.62
N THR A 35 -1.78 11.64 -9.45
CA THR A 35 -3.14 12.20 -9.27
C THR A 35 -3.24 13.70 -9.56
N SER A 36 -2.12 14.44 -9.51
CA SER A 36 -2.01 15.85 -9.83
C SER A 36 -1.27 16.12 -11.15
N GLN A 37 -1.02 15.08 -11.95
CA GLN A 37 -0.23 15.15 -13.18
C GLN A 37 -0.98 14.54 -14.36
N PRO A 38 -1.98 15.23 -14.92
CA PRO A 38 -2.76 14.73 -16.06
C PRO A 38 -1.90 14.46 -17.30
N ASP A 39 -0.77 15.17 -17.46
CA ASP A 39 0.17 14.99 -18.57
C ASP A 39 0.81 13.59 -18.57
N TYR A 40 1.04 12.99 -17.40
CA TYR A 40 1.50 11.61 -17.32
C TYR A 40 0.50 10.64 -17.96
N TRP A 41 -0.78 10.80 -17.64
CA TRP A 41 -1.83 9.92 -18.17
C TRP A 41 -2.10 10.15 -19.66
N GLN A 42 -1.92 11.38 -20.13
CA GLN A 42 -1.96 11.67 -21.57
C GLN A 42 -0.79 11.02 -22.31
N ALA A 43 0.41 11.03 -21.73
CA ALA A 43 1.58 10.32 -22.28
C ALA A 43 1.37 8.80 -22.29
N ALA A 44 0.73 8.23 -21.26
CA ALA A 44 0.35 6.82 -21.22
C ALA A 44 -0.65 6.47 -22.32
N GLU A 45 -1.68 7.29 -22.53
CA GLU A 45 -2.64 7.14 -23.65
C GLU A 45 -1.94 7.16 -24.99
N ALA A 46 -1.02 8.12 -25.22
CA ALA A 46 -0.26 8.21 -26.47
C ALA A 46 0.64 6.99 -26.69
N ALA A 47 1.28 6.46 -25.63
CA ALA A 47 2.12 5.27 -25.70
C ALA A 47 1.33 4.00 -26.02
N VAL A 48 0.13 3.86 -25.45
CA VAL A 48 -0.76 2.71 -25.68
C VAL A 48 -1.36 2.76 -27.09
N GLY A 49 -1.87 3.92 -27.52
CA GLY A 49 -2.61 4.06 -28.76
C GLY A 49 -3.81 3.13 -28.81
N GLU A 50 -3.98 2.39 -29.91
CA GLU A 50 -5.08 1.44 -30.13
C GLU A 50 -4.81 0.02 -29.56
N ALA A 51 -3.63 -0.21 -29.01
CA ALA A 51 -3.26 -1.56 -28.49
C ALA A 51 -4.09 -1.92 -27.25
N PRO A 52 -4.33 -3.22 -27.02
CA PRO A 52 -4.86 -3.69 -25.75
C PRO A 52 -3.95 -3.30 -24.59
N SER A 53 -4.55 -2.80 -23.51
CA SER A 53 -3.79 -2.32 -22.33
C SER A 53 -4.62 -2.37 -21.07
N ALA A 54 -3.96 -2.57 -19.93
CA ALA A 54 -4.55 -2.40 -18.61
C ALA A 54 -5.11 -0.98 -18.40
N LEU A 55 -4.60 0.03 -19.12
CA LEU A 55 -5.13 1.40 -19.10
C LEU A 55 -6.61 1.46 -19.48
N ARG A 56 -7.11 0.53 -20.30
CA ARG A 56 -8.53 0.44 -20.68
C ARG A 56 -9.41 -0.18 -19.61
N LEU A 57 -8.82 -0.75 -18.56
CA LEU A 57 -9.50 -1.51 -17.51
C LEU A 57 -9.46 -0.81 -16.14
N VAL A 58 -8.80 0.35 -16.04
CA VAL A 58 -8.66 1.10 -14.79
C VAL A 58 -9.09 2.54 -14.97
N LEU A 59 -9.49 3.18 -13.87
CA LEU A 59 -9.78 4.62 -13.84
C LEU A 59 -8.64 5.34 -13.10
N PRO A 60 -7.77 6.08 -13.78
CA PRO A 60 -6.81 6.96 -13.12
C PRO A 60 -7.50 7.95 -12.18
N GLU A 61 -7.03 8.06 -10.93
CA GLU A 61 -7.70 8.86 -9.90
C GLU A 61 -7.73 10.36 -10.21
N VAL A 62 -6.86 10.84 -11.08
CA VAL A 62 -6.94 12.23 -11.62
C VAL A 62 -8.30 12.52 -12.26
N TYR A 63 -9.04 11.49 -12.72
CA TYR A 63 -10.37 11.62 -13.35
C TYR A 63 -11.52 11.22 -12.40
N LEU A 64 -11.22 10.77 -11.17
CA LEU A 64 -12.23 10.19 -10.27
C LEU A 64 -13.35 11.17 -9.89
N ASN A 65 -13.05 12.47 -9.84
CA ASN A 65 -14.00 13.54 -9.52
C ASN A 65 -14.38 14.38 -10.76
N GLY A 66 -14.06 13.88 -11.95
CA GLY A 66 -14.38 14.56 -13.20
C GLY A 66 -15.86 14.46 -13.59
N PRO A 67 -16.38 15.39 -14.41
CA PRO A 67 -17.78 15.41 -14.83
C PRO A 67 -18.16 14.21 -15.72
N ASP A 68 -17.21 13.53 -16.31
CA ASP A 68 -17.37 12.38 -17.21
C ASP A 68 -17.08 11.03 -16.55
N VAL A 69 -16.96 10.98 -15.22
CA VAL A 69 -16.57 9.77 -14.47
C VAL A 69 -17.48 8.58 -14.76
N ASP A 70 -18.80 8.78 -14.82
CA ASP A 70 -19.74 7.68 -15.07
C ASP A 70 -19.54 7.08 -16.46
N LYS A 71 -19.38 7.93 -17.48
CA LYS A 71 -19.09 7.47 -18.85
C LYS A 71 -17.76 6.71 -18.94
N ARG A 72 -16.74 7.14 -18.17
CA ARG A 72 -15.47 6.41 -18.10
C ARG A 72 -15.65 5.04 -17.47
N ILE A 73 -16.41 4.94 -16.38
CA ILE A 73 -16.73 3.67 -15.72
C ILE A 73 -17.46 2.72 -16.67
N GLU A 74 -18.46 3.19 -17.40
CA GLU A 74 -19.18 2.40 -18.42
C GLU A 74 -18.22 1.90 -19.51
N THR A 75 -17.32 2.77 -19.99
CA THR A 75 -16.33 2.41 -21.01
C THR A 75 -15.33 1.35 -20.50
N ILE A 76 -14.90 1.46 -19.24
CA ILE A 76 -14.02 0.49 -18.58
C ILE A 76 -14.71 -0.86 -18.50
N ASN A 77 -15.95 -0.91 -17.99
CA ASN A 77 -16.72 -2.16 -17.88
C ASN A 77 -16.94 -2.81 -19.25
N ALA A 78 -17.32 -2.03 -20.26
CA ALA A 78 -17.45 -2.53 -21.64
C ALA A 78 -16.13 -3.05 -22.21
N SER A 79 -14.99 -2.45 -21.84
CA SER A 79 -13.67 -2.93 -22.25
C SER A 79 -13.29 -4.23 -21.55
N MET A 80 -13.65 -4.41 -20.28
CA MET A 80 -13.46 -5.69 -19.56
C MET A 80 -14.25 -6.81 -20.24
N ASP A 81 -15.52 -6.57 -20.51
CA ASP A 81 -16.39 -7.56 -21.17
C ASP A 81 -15.88 -7.92 -22.56
N ARG A 82 -15.46 -6.92 -23.34
CA ARG A 82 -14.88 -7.14 -24.68
C ARG A 82 -13.60 -7.95 -24.62
N TYR A 83 -12.65 -7.61 -23.74
CA TYR A 83 -11.38 -8.34 -23.63
C TYR A 83 -11.57 -9.77 -23.18
N LEU A 84 -12.60 -10.04 -22.36
CA LEU A 84 -12.97 -11.39 -21.98
C LEU A 84 -13.62 -12.15 -23.14
N ALA A 85 -14.51 -11.51 -23.91
CA ALA A 85 -15.20 -12.11 -25.05
C ALA A 85 -14.23 -12.40 -26.22
N ASP A 86 -13.27 -11.50 -26.45
CA ASP A 86 -12.25 -11.63 -27.51
C ASP A 86 -11.17 -12.66 -27.17
N GLY A 87 -11.21 -13.28 -25.96
CA GLY A 87 -10.23 -14.28 -25.53
C GLY A 87 -8.82 -13.71 -25.35
N LEU A 88 -8.73 -12.41 -24.99
CA LEU A 88 -7.43 -11.75 -24.79
C LEU A 88 -6.60 -12.35 -23.66
N PHE A 89 -7.23 -13.06 -22.72
CA PHE A 89 -6.57 -13.58 -21.54
C PHE A 89 -6.33 -15.09 -21.61
N ARG A 90 -5.16 -15.49 -21.16
CA ARG A 90 -4.86 -16.86 -20.74
C ARG A 90 -5.14 -16.99 -19.24
N THR A 91 -5.81 -18.05 -18.82
CA THR A 91 -6.05 -18.35 -17.40
C THR A 91 -4.97 -19.28 -16.85
N LEU A 92 -4.35 -18.90 -15.76
CA LEU A 92 -3.52 -19.74 -14.92
C LEU A 92 -4.36 -20.18 -13.72
N SER A 93 -4.84 -21.42 -13.74
CA SER A 93 -5.66 -21.94 -12.65
C SER A 93 -4.83 -22.26 -11.42
N ASP A 94 -5.40 -21.99 -10.23
CA ASP A 94 -4.79 -22.29 -8.92
C ASP A 94 -3.30 -21.93 -8.84
N SER A 95 -2.96 -20.69 -9.17
CA SER A 95 -1.58 -20.30 -9.38
C SER A 95 -1.13 -19.17 -8.43
N LEU A 96 0.15 -19.22 -8.10
CA LEU A 96 0.91 -18.10 -7.54
C LEU A 96 2.00 -17.72 -8.53
N ILE A 97 2.30 -16.41 -8.61
CA ILE A 97 3.36 -15.90 -9.46
C ILE A 97 4.45 -15.28 -8.56
N TYR A 98 5.69 -15.71 -8.76
CA TYR A 98 6.86 -14.99 -8.28
C TYR A 98 7.24 -13.94 -9.32
N LEU A 99 7.56 -12.72 -8.89
CA LEU A 99 7.98 -11.65 -9.78
C LEU A 99 9.25 -10.95 -9.29
N GLU A 100 10.02 -10.47 -10.25
CA GLU A 100 11.16 -9.57 -10.08
C GLU A 100 10.84 -8.25 -10.76
N ARG A 101 10.82 -7.19 -9.98
CA ARG A 101 10.50 -5.83 -10.40
C ARG A 101 11.75 -4.96 -10.35
N THR A 102 12.42 -4.75 -11.48
CA THR A 102 13.52 -3.79 -11.58
C THR A 102 12.97 -2.37 -11.56
N GLN A 103 13.30 -1.63 -10.52
CA GLN A 103 12.87 -0.25 -10.28
C GLN A 103 13.66 0.75 -11.14
N SER A 104 13.25 2.03 -11.10
CA SER A 104 13.89 3.11 -11.85
C SER A 104 15.35 3.35 -11.47
N ASP A 105 15.75 3.00 -10.25
CA ASP A 105 17.12 3.08 -9.73
C ASP A 105 17.97 1.82 -9.98
N GLY A 106 17.38 0.81 -10.62
CA GLY A 106 18.04 -0.47 -10.96
C GLY A 106 17.97 -1.54 -9.87
N ARG A 107 17.46 -1.25 -8.68
CA ARG A 107 17.22 -2.27 -7.64
C ARG A 107 16.09 -3.20 -8.04
N VAL A 108 16.16 -4.44 -7.60
CA VAL A 108 15.16 -5.46 -7.91
C VAL A 108 14.33 -5.78 -6.67
N ARG A 109 13.04 -5.51 -6.73
CA ARG A 109 12.05 -5.92 -5.72
C ARG A 109 11.48 -7.28 -6.08
N HIS A 110 11.37 -8.14 -5.07
CA HIS A 110 10.83 -9.49 -5.20
C HIS A 110 9.41 -9.55 -4.63
N GLY A 111 8.49 -10.17 -5.35
CA GLY A 111 7.10 -10.22 -4.93
C GLY A 111 6.40 -11.53 -5.28
N LEU A 112 5.26 -11.76 -4.63
CA LEU A 112 4.35 -12.87 -4.90
C LEU A 112 2.98 -12.33 -5.27
N ILE A 113 2.40 -12.81 -6.39
CA ILE A 113 1.01 -12.54 -6.75
C ILE A 113 0.15 -13.72 -6.35
N GLY A 114 -0.92 -13.41 -5.63
CA GLY A 114 -1.96 -14.33 -5.22
C GLY A 114 -3.15 -13.56 -4.68
N CYS A 115 -4.14 -14.23 -4.12
CA CYS A 115 -5.29 -13.54 -3.54
C CYS A 115 -5.35 -13.68 -2.03
N VAL A 116 -5.89 -12.67 -1.38
CA VAL A 116 -6.18 -12.69 0.06
C VAL A 116 -7.68 -12.84 0.32
N ASP A 117 -8.01 -13.52 1.42
CA ASP A 117 -9.39 -13.64 1.90
C ASP A 117 -9.78 -12.38 2.66
N LEU A 118 -10.74 -11.63 2.12
CA LEU A 118 -11.24 -10.40 2.74
C LEU A 118 -11.96 -10.63 4.07
N GLU A 119 -12.35 -11.86 4.42
CA GLU A 119 -12.82 -12.18 5.76
C GLU A 119 -11.71 -12.11 6.83
N GLN A 120 -10.44 -12.24 6.41
CA GLN A 120 -9.26 -12.11 7.26
C GLN A 120 -8.66 -10.69 7.23
N TYR A 121 -9.28 -9.76 6.52
CA TYR A 121 -8.88 -8.36 6.45
C TYR A 121 -9.84 -7.47 7.25
N ASP A 122 -9.25 -6.62 8.09
CA ASP A 122 -9.97 -5.56 8.78
C ASP A 122 -9.11 -4.29 8.85
N PHE A 123 -9.68 -3.17 8.45
CA PHE A 123 -9.03 -1.86 8.49
C PHE A 123 -9.40 -1.03 9.72
N THR A 124 -10.17 -1.60 10.65
CA THR A 124 -10.49 -0.95 11.93
C THR A 124 -9.22 -0.87 12.79
N PRO A 125 -8.86 0.31 13.30
CA PRO A 125 -7.71 0.44 14.19
C PRO A 125 -7.82 -0.51 15.40
N GLY A 126 -6.74 -1.22 15.73
CA GLY A 126 -6.70 -2.17 16.84
C GLY A 126 -7.38 -3.52 16.57
N SER A 127 -7.73 -3.81 15.33
CA SER A 127 -8.25 -5.11 14.92
C SER A 127 -7.27 -6.26 15.21
N GLY A 128 -7.80 -7.46 15.47
CA GLY A 128 -7.05 -8.71 15.62
C GLY A 128 -6.92 -9.53 14.32
N ALA A 129 -7.32 -8.99 13.16
CA ALA A 129 -7.28 -9.70 11.87
C ALA A 129 -5.83 -10.01 11.43
N LEU A 130 -5.65 -11.06 10.63
CA LEU A 130 -4.33 -11.42 10.07
C LEU A 130 -3.81 -10.39 9.07
N ILE A 131 -4.71 -9.66 8.40
CA ILE A 131 -4.39 -8.60 7.44
C ILE A 131 -4.96 -7.29 8.00
N ARG A 132 -4.07 -6.30 8.22
CA ARG A 132 -4.48 -4.99 8.77
C ARG A 132 -4.00 -3.84 7.91
N ALA A 133 -4.80 -2.77 7.90
CA ALA A 133 -4.38 -1.51 7.32
C ALA A 133 -3.21 -0.91 8.13
N THR A 134 -2.28 -0.24 7.44
CA THR A 134 -1.21 0.50 8.11
C THR A 134 -1.59 1.94 8.38
N GLU A 135 -2.50 2.52 7.60
CA GLU A 135 -2.99 3.89 7.78
C GLU A 135 -4.49 3.91 8.06
N GLY A 136 -4.95 4.92 8.77
CA GLY A 136 -6.38 5.15 8.98
C GLY A 136 -7.12 5.29 7.65
N THR A 137 -8.11 4.44 7.44
CA THR A 137 -8.94 4.49 6.23
C THR A 137 -9.89 5.68 6.27
N VAL A 138 -9.79 6.56 5.29
CA VAL A 138 -10.70 7.71 5.12
C VAL A 138 -11.98 7.20 4.47
N LEU A 139 -13.05 7.05 5.26
CA LEU A 139 -14.30 6.42 4.83
C LEU A 139 -14.96 7.12 3.65
N GLU A 140 -14.85 8.45 3.56
CA GLU A 140 -15.39 9.28 2.47
C GLU A 140 -14.72 8.98 1.12
N ARG A 141 -13.54 8.37 1.13
CA ARG A 141 -12.83 7.96 -0.10
C ARG A 141 -13.29 6.61 -0.65
N ILE A 142 -14.05 5.83 0.11
CA ILE A 142 -14.52 4.50 -0.31
C ILE A 142 -15.66 4.60 -1.35
N PRO A 143 -16.76 5.37 -1.16
CA PRO A 143 -17.89 5.35 -2.07
C PRO A 143 -17.57 5.65 -3.54
N PRO A 144 -16.72 6.65 -3.91
CA PRO A 144 -16.36 6.87 -5.30
C PRO A 144 -15.65 5.66 -5.95
N ARG A 145 -14.83 4.95 -5.18
CA ARG A 145 -14.09 3.76 -5.65
C ARG A 145 -14.99 2.53 -5.73
N VAL A 146 -15.99 2.40 -4.84
CA VAL A 146 -17.03 1.38 -4.93
C VAL A 146 -17.77 1.49 -6.26
N ARG A 147 -18.15 2.70 -6.70
CA ARG A 147 -18.80 2.93 -8.00
C ARG A 147 -17.98 2.40 -9.18
N VAL A 148 -16.65 2.51 -9.11
CA VAL A 148 -15.75 1.97 -10.15
C VAL A 148 -15.73 0.43 -10.12
N ARG A 149 -15.74 -0.17 -8.91
CA ARG A 149 -15.51 -1.62 -8.74
C ARG A 149 -16.79 -2.45 -8.75
N GLU A 150 -17.91 -1.92 -8.26
CA GLU A 150 -19.12 -2.71 -7.97
C GLU A 150 -19.73 -3.43 -9.18
N HIS A 151 -19.50 -2.93 -10.41
CA HIS A 151 -19.95 -3.55 -11.66
C HIS A 151 -18.82 -4.14 -12.50
N ALA A 152 -17.59 -4.05 -12.05
CA ALA A 152 -16.45 -4.57 -12.79
C ALA A 152 -16.46 -6.10 -12.88
N ALA A 153 -16.18 -6.65 -14.07
CA ALA A 153 -16.01 -8.08 -14.27
C ALA A 153 -14.65 -8.58 -13.78
N LEU A 154 -13.65 -7.69 -13.83
CA LEU A 154 -12.26 -7.96 -13.50
C LEU A 154 -11.75 -7.04 -12.40
N GLU A 155 -10.77 -7.52 -11.66
CA GLU A 155 -9.88 -6.68 -10.86
C GLU A 155 -8.44 -6.80 -11.38
N LEU A 156 -7.67 -5.73 -11.20
CA LEU A 156 -6.24 -5.70 -11.45
C LEU A 156 -5.55 -5.33 -10.12
N PRO A 157 -4.50 -6.06 -9.71
CA PRO A 157 -3.90 -5.84 -8.39
C PRO A 157 -2.99 -4.63 -8.38
N HIS A 158 -3.22 -3.68 -7.49
CA HIS A 158 -2.22 -2.68 -7.14
C HIS A 158 -1.92 -2.62 -5.64
N VAL A 159 -2.67 -3.39 -4.85
CA VAL A 159 -2.43 -3.52 -3.42
C VAL A 159 -1.12 -4.28 -3.19
N MET A 160 -0.25 -3.69 -2.40
CA MET A 160 0.97 -4.30 -1.92
C MET A 160 0.82 -4.62 -0.45
N LEU A 161 0.96 -5.89 -0.10
CA LEU A 161 0.99 -6.36 1.28
C LEU A 161 2.42 -6.64 1.71
N LEU A 162 2.75 -6.28 2.93
CA LEU A 162 4.06 -6.53 3.53
C LEU A 162 3.98 -7.72 4.48
N ILE A 163 4.98 -8.61 4.41
CA ILE A 163 5.28 -9.59 5.45
C ILE A 163 6.54 -9.16 6.19
N ASP A 164 6.62 -9.49 7.47
CA ASP A 164 7.82 -9.26 8.28
C ASP A 164 8.61 -10.56 8.42
N ASP A 165 9.47 -10.82 7.41
CA ASP A 165 10.32 -12.01 7.32
C ASP A 165 11.82 -11.62 7.29
N PRO A 166 12.41 -11.29 8.45
CA PRO A 166 13.81 -10.86 8.51
C PRO A 166 14.80 -11.98 8.14
N ARG A 167 14.35 -13.24 8.07
CA ARG A 167 15.18 -14.38 7.66
C ARG A 167 15.12 -14.66 6.17
N GLY A 168 14.26 -13.98 5.42
CA GLY A 168 14.06 -14.20 3.99
C GLY A 168 13.66 -15.63 3.67
N SER A 169 12.72 -16.20 4.40
CA SER A 169 12.35 -17.61 4.30
C SER A 169 11.19 -17.88 3.34
N VAL A 170 10.41 -16.85 2.97
CA VAL A 170 9.19 -16.97 2.17
C VAL A 170 9.44 -16.70 0.69
N ILE A 171 9.93 -15.51 0.34
CA ILE A 171 10.04 -15.03 -1.05
C ILE A 171 11.44 -15.24 -1.60
N GLU A 172 12.45 -14.91 -0.85
CA GLU A 172 13.86 -14.86 -1.28
C GLU A 172 14.39 -16.18 -1.84
N PRO A 173 14.01 -17.38 -1.32
CA PRO A 173 14.47 -18.65 -1.88
C PRO A 173 14.03 -18.87 -3.33
N LEU A 174 12.94 -18.23 -3.76
CA LEU A 174 12.38 -18.40 -5.11
C LEU A 174 13.29 -17.80 -6.18
N ALA A 175 14.06 -16.75 -5.87
CA ALA A 175 14.97 -16.11 -6.80
C ALA A 175 16.02 -17.09 -7.38
N GLY A 176 16.51 -18.01 -6.56
CA GLY A 176 17.45 -19.05 -6.99
C GLY A 176 16.82 -20.22 -7.75
N GLU A 177 15.49 -20.28 -7.84
CA GLU A 177 14.75 -21.42 -8.37
C GLU A 177 13.98 -21.13 -9.66
N THR A 178 14.16 -19.95 -10.28
CA THR A 178 13.42 -19.55 -11.49
C THR A 178 13.63 -20.50 -12.67
N GLY A 179 14.77 -21.19 -12.71
CA GLY A 179 15.09 -22.16 -13.77
C GLY A 179 14.19 -23.40 -13.86
N VAL A 180 13.41 -23.71 -12.81
CA VAL A 180 12.43 -24.83 -12.80
C VAL A 180 10.98 -24.35 -12.88
N MET A 181 10.75 -23.02 -12.94
CA MET A 181 9.44 -22.41 -13.05
C MET A 181 9.04 -22.15 -14.51
N GLU A 182 7.76 -22.09 -14.79
CA GLU A 182 7.24 -21.59 -16.06
C GLU A 182 7.41 -20.06 -16.12
N ALA A 183 8.20 -19.55 -17.07
CA ALA A 183 8.28 -18.13 -17.33
C ALA A 183 6.98 -17.63 -17.96
N LEU A 184 6.42 -16.56 -17.41
CA LEU A 184 5.12 -16.02 -17.80
C LEU A 184 5.22 -14.73 -18.59
N TYR A 185 6.06 -13.80 -18.14
CA TYR A 185 6.31 -12.52 -18.78
C TYR A 185 7.71 -11.99 -18.45
N ASP A 186 8.24 -11.22 -19.40
CA ASP A 186 9.53 -10.52 -19.32
C ASP A 186 9.37 -9.26 -20.18
N THR A 187 9.15 -8.08 -19.57
CA THR A 187 8.77 -6.87 -20.31
C THR A 187 9.21 -5.58 -19.62
N ASP A 188 9.53 -4.58 -20.45
CA ASP A 188 9.72 -3.21 -19.98
C ASP A 188 8.38 -2.58 -19.59
N LEU A 189 8.44 -1.69 -18.61
CA LEU A 189 7.31 -0.91 -18.13
C LEU A 189 7.34 0.51 -18.72
N MET A 190 6.19 0.98 -19.18
CA MET A 190 6.11 2.26 -19.87
C MET A 190 6.53 3.45 -18.99
N LEU A 191 6.88 4.55 -19.66
CA LEU A 191 7.21 5.85 -19.07
C LEU A 191 8.29 5.80 -17.97
N GLY A 192 9.31 4.98 -18.20
CA GLY A 192 10.46 4.87 -17.29
C GLY A 192 10.15 4.06 -16.03
N GLY A 193 9.12 3.22 -16.07
CA GLY A 193 8.76 2.33 -14.98
C GLY A 193 9.77 1.19 -14.73
N GLY A 194 10.84 1.03 -15.53
CA GLY A 194 11.81 -0.05 -15.38
C GLY A 194 11.33 -1.35 -16.04
N HIS A 195 11.51 -2.50 -15.37
CA HIS A 195 11.31 -3.81 -15.97
C HIS A 195 10.64 -4.79 -15.01
N VAL A 196 9.94 -5.79 -15.53
CA VAL A 196 9.32 -6.84 -14.71
C VAL A 196 9.40 -8.20 -15.38
N LYS A 197 9.72 -9.21 -14.56
CA LYS A 197 9.68 -10.63 -14.94
C LYS A 197 8.77 -11.37 -13.99
N GLY A 198 8.10 -12.42 -14.49
CA GLY A 198 7.23 -13.23 -13.66
C GLY A 198 7.29 -14.72 -14.02
N TRP A 199 7.17 -15.55 -12.99
CA TRP A 199 7.20 -17.01 -13.12
C TRP A 199 6.12 -17.66 -12.27
N ARG A 200 5.54 -18.73 -12.80
CA ARG A 200 4.56 -19.55 -12.09
C ARG A 200 5.26 -20.47 -11.09
N LEU A 201 4.83 -20.47 -9.85
CA LEU A 201 5.32 -21.39 -8.83
C LEU A 201 4.91 -22.83 -9.15
N THR A 202 5.82 -23.77 -8.86
CA THR A 202 5.51 -25.19 -8.83
C THR A 202 4.78 -25.59 -7.54
N ASP A 203 4.09 -26.72 -7.51
CA ASP A 203 3.41 -27.24 -6.32
C ASP A 203 4.35 -27.39 -5.12
N SER A 204 5.59 -27.83 -5.33
CA SER A 204 6.59 -27.96 -4.29
C SER A 204 6.96 -26.60 -3.67
N GLN A 205 7.14 -25.59 -4.51
CA GLN A 205 7.42 -24.22 -4.07
C GLN A 205 6.23 -23.63 -3.31
N MET A 206 5.01 -23.80 -3.81
CA MET A 206 3.79 -23.37 -3.11
C MET A 206 3.67 -24.00 -1.72
N SER A 207 3.98 -25.30 -1.57
CA SER A 207 3.93 -25.99 -0.28
C SER A 207 4.97 -25.47 0.70
N ARG A 208 6.22 -25.25 0.26
CA ARG A 208 7.26 -24.67 1.11
C ARG A 208 6.92 -23.24 1.53
N MET A 209 6.45 -22.43 0.59
CA MET A 209 6.07 -21.04 0.84
C MET A 209 4.90 -20.96 1.84
N ALA A 210 3.86 -21.79 1.70
CA ALA A 210 2.74 -21.83 2.64
C ALA A 210 3.19 -22.15 4.07
N ASN A 211 4.09 -23.12 4.22
CA ASN A 211 4.66 -23.49 5.52
C ASN A 211 5.49 -22.34 6.11
N ALA A 212 6.37 -21.72 5.30
CA ALA A 212 7.19 -20.60 5.74
C ALA A 212 6.31 -19.41 6.16
N LEU A 213 5.31 -19.07 5.34
CA LEU A 213 4.37 -17.99 5.63
C LEU A 213 3.57 -18.25 6.92
N SER A 214 3.10 -19.48 7.13
CA SER A 214 2.39 -19.86 8.37
C SER A 214 3.30 -19.75 9.60
N ALA A 215 4.59 -20.06 9.46
CA ALA A 215 5.55 -19.97 10.55
C ALA A 215 5.78 -18.54 11.05
N LEU A 216 5.62 -17.52 10.19
CA LEU A 216 5.82 -16.10 10.57
C LEU A 216 4.87 -15.61 11.66
N LYS A 217 3.71 -16.26 11.82
CA LYS A 217 2.69 -15.90 12.81
C LYS A 217 2.64 -16.84 14.01
N SER A 218 3.59 -17.77 14.13
CA SER A 218 3.62 -18.67 15.30
C SER A 218 3.86 -17.88 16.60
N PRO A 219 3.39 -18.38 17.76
CA PRO A 219 3.65 -17.73 19.05
C PRO A 219 5.15 -17.50 19.30
N GLU A 220 6.00 -18.43 18.88
CA GLU A 220 7.45 -18.33 19.01
C GLU A 220 7.98 -17.18 18.12
N ALA A 221 7.55 -17.08 16.86
CA ALA A 221 7.95 -16.00 15.97
C ALA A 221 7.46 -14.63 16.47
N MET A 222 6.26 -14.58 17.04
CA MET A 222 5.70 -13.35 17.64
C MET A 222 6.49 -12.94 18.89
N ALA A 223 6.90 -13.90 19.72
CA ALA A 223 7.75 -13.64 20.87
C ALA A 223 9.15 -13.15 20.47
N ASP A 224 9.78 -13.84 19.52
CA ASP A 224 11.14 -13.53 19.04
C ASP A 224 11.22 -12.16 18.38
N LYS A 225 10.26 -11.83 17.51
CA LYS A 225 10.26 -10.56 16.75
C LYS A 225 9.79 -9.36 17.57
N TYR A 226 8.79 -9.56 18.41
CA TYR A 226 8.06 -8.43 19.01
C TYR A 226 7.94 -8.50 20.54
N GLY A 227 8.35 -9.60 21.18
CA GLY A 227 8.10 -9.84 22.61
C GLY A 227 6.62 -10.06 22.95
N MET A 228 5.77 -10.41 21.97
CA MET A 228 4.30 -10.42 22.07
C MET A 228 3.70 -11.81 21.74
N ALA A 229 4.07 -12.85 22.49
CA ALA A 229 3.59 -14.22 22.23
C ALA A 229 2.06 -14.38 22.25
N ASP A 230 1.39 -13.63 23.11
CA ASP A 230 -0.07 -13.69 23.31
C ASP A 230 -0.88 -12.69 22.50
N ALA A 231 -0.23 -11.85 21.70
CA ALA A 231 -0.93 -10.87 20.85
C ALA A 231 -1.58 -11.55 19.65
N ALA A 232 -2.72 -10.99 19.18
CA ALA A 232 -3.32 -11.41 17.93
C ALA A 232 -2.32 -11.24 16.78
N PRO A 233 -1.97 -12.30 16.04
CA PRO A 233 -0.90 -12.24 15.06
C PRO A 233 -1.28 -11.27 13.92
N LEU A 234 -0.28 -10.54 13.43
CA LEU A 234 -0.33 -9.75 12.22
C LEU A 234 0.56 -10.45 11.19
N LEU A 235 -0.03 -11.00 10.13
CA LEU A 235 0.73 -11.66 9.08
C LEU A 235 1.01 -10.73 7.92
N PHE A 236 0.03 -9.88 7.56
CA PHE A 236 0.14 -8.93 6.47
C PHE A 236 -0.23 -7.52 6.93
N ALA A 237 0.66 -6.58 6.66
CA ALA A 237 0.38 -5.15 6.77
C ALA A 237 0.17 -4.56 5.36
N VAL A 238 -0.85 -3.73 5.16
CA VAL A 238 -1.08 -3.10 3.85
C VAL A 238 -0.02 -2.02 3.63
N GLY A 239 0.94 -2.31 2.77
CA GLY A 239 2.04 -1.38 2.45
C GLY A 239 1.62 -0.27 1.49
N ASP A 240 0.80 -0.60 0.48
CA ASP A 240 0.23 0.34 -0.49
C ASP A 240 -1.16 -0.12 -0.90
N GLY A 241 -2.05 0.82 -1.28
CA GLY A 241 -3.41 0.51 -1.71
C GLY A 241 -4.41 0.29 -0.56
N ASN A 242 -4.21 0.92 0.63
CA ASN A 242 -5.13 0.82 1.77
C ASN A 242 -6.61 1.08 1.37
N HIS A 243 -6.87 2.16 0.62
CA HIS A 243 -8.23 2.47 0.17
C HIS A 243 -8.77 1.46 -0.85
N SER A 244 -7.92 0.89 -1.69
CA SER A 244 -8.31 -0.13 -2.68
C SER A 244 -8.73 -1.43 -2.01
N LEU A 245 -7.97 -1.91 -1.02
CA LEU A 245 -8.34 -3.12 -0.30
C LEU A 245 -9.60 -2.90 0.55
N ALA A 246 -9.74 -1.74 1.19
CA ALA A 246 -10.95 -1.35 1.90
C ALA A 246 -12.18 -1.27 0.96
N THR A 247 -11.99 -0.78 -0.26
CA THR A 247 -13.04 -0.77 -1.29
C THR A 247 -13.45 -2.18 -1.71
N ALA A 248 -12.48 -3.09 -1.92
CA ALA A 248 -12.76 -4.49 -2.23
C ALA A 248 -13.57 -5.14 -1.09
N LYS A 249 -13.19 -4.90 0.17
CA LYS A 249 -13.95 -5.35 1.36
C LYS A 249 -15.38 -4.79 1.35
N ALA A 250 -15.56 -3.49 1.12
CA ALA A 250 -16.86 -2.85 1.07
C ALA A 250 -17.77 -3.44 -0.02
N CYS A 251 -17.24 -3.69 -1.23
CA CYS A 251 -17.97 -4.34 -2.31
C CYS A 251 -18.38 -5.77 -1.94
N TYR A 252 -17.49 -6.54 -1.33
CA TYR A 252 -17.80 -7.88 -0.85
C TYR A 252 -18.89 -7.85 0.24
N GLU A 253 -18.79 -6.98 1.23
CA GLU A 253 -19.82 -6.83 2.28
C GLU A 253 -21.18 -6.41 1.70
N ASN A 254 -21.20 -5.57 0.67
CA ASN A 254 -22.43 -5.23 -0.04
C ASN A 254 -23.05 -6.44 -0.76
N LEU A 255 -22.23 -7.28 -1.39
CA LEU A 255 -22.70 -8.53 -2.01
C LEU A 255 -23.24 -9.52 -0.98
N LYS A 256 -22.64 -9.62 0.19
CA LYS A 256 -23.14 -10.48 1.28
C LYS A 256 -24.56 -10.12 1.68
N LYS A 257 -24.93 -8.82 1.71
CA LYS A 257 -26.28 -8.36 2.08
C LYS A 257 -27.39 -8.90 1.17
N VAL A 258 -27.04 -9.23 -0.08
CA VAL A 258 -27.99 -9.72 -1.11
C VAL A 258 -27.74 -11.18 -1.51
N THR A 259 -26.83 -11.87 -0.82
CA THR A 259 -26.43 -13.25 -1.12
C THR A 259 -26.66 -14.13 0.10
N PRO A 260 -27.30 -15.31 -0.03
CA PRO A 260 -27.46 -16.25 1.06
C PRO A 260 -26.11 -16.68 1.67
N PRO A 261 -26.02 -16.82 3.02
CA PRO A 261 -24.75 -17.08 3.73
C PRO A 261 -23.98 -18.32 3.23
N GLU A 262 -24.68 -19.37 2.84
CA GLU A 262 -24.09 -20.61 2.31
C GLU A 262 -23.33 -20.41 1.00
N ARG A 263 -23.55 -19.31 0.30
CA ARG A 263 -22.87 -18.94 -0.94
C ARG A 263 -21.69 -17.98 -0.75
N TRP A 264 -21.50 -17.41 0.43
CA TRP A 264 -20.45 -16.41 0.66
C TRP A 264 -19.03 -16.95 0.37
N ALA A 265 -18.79 -18.21 0.75
CA ALA A 265 -17.49 -18.85 0.51
C ALA A 265 -17.14 -19.00 -0.98
N SER A 266 -18.13 -19.06 -1.86
CA SER A 266 -17.97 -19.22 -3.29
C SER A 266 -17.99 -17.91 -4.09
N LEU A 267 -18.22 -16.76 -3.43
CA LEU A 267 -18.20 -15.46 -4.10
C LEU A 267 -16.78 -15.11 -4.56
N PRO A 268 -16.53 -14.89 -5.86
CA PRO A 268 -15.21 -14.44 -6.31
C PRO A 268 -14.76 -13.14 -5.64
N ALA A 269 -15.69 -12.23 -5.37
CA ALA A 269 -15.44 -10.95 -4.69
C ALA A 269 -15.01 -11.08 -3.21
N ARG A 270 -15.09 -12.29 -2.59
CA ARG A 270 -14.53 -12.58 -1.27
C ARG A 270 -13.01 -12.42 -1.25
N TYR A 271 -12.39 -12.61 -2.39
CA TYR A 271 -10.93 -12.56 -2.50
C TYR A 271 -10.49 -11.29 -3.24
N ALA A 272 -9.29 -10.81 -2.94
CA ALA A 272 -8.66 -9.72 -3.64
C ALA A 272 -7.26 -10.14 -4.12
N LEU A 273 -6.96 -9.89 -5.40
CA LEU A 273 -5.65 -10.15 -5.98
C LEU A 273 -4.66 -9.08 -5.50
N VAL A 274 -3.50 -9.50 -4.98
CA VAL A 274 -2.51 -8.63 -4.36
C VAL A 274 -1.08 -9.05 -4.74
N GLU A 275 -0.13 -8.14 -4.54
CA GLU A 275 1.30 -8.45 -4.48
C GLU A 275 1.73 -8.49 -3.00
N VAL A 276 2.41 -9.57 -2.59
CA VAL A 276 3.05 -9.70 -1.29
C VAL A 276 4.55 -9.47 -1.45
N VAL A 277 5.13 -8.61 -0.61
CA VAL A 277 6.56 -8.26 -0.61
C VAL A 277 7.10 -8.41 0.81
N ASN A 278 8.35 -8.82 0.93
CA ASN A 278 9.02 -8.81 2.22
C ASN A 278 9.39 -7.37 2.62
N LEU A 279 9.00 -6.96 3.83
CA LEU A 279 9.37 -5.66 4.40
C LEU A 279 10.89 -5.42 4.36
N HIS A 280 11.68 -6.49 4.46
CA HIS A 280 13.15 -6.45 4.47
C HIS A 280 13.79 -6.49 3.09
N ASP A 281 13.02 -6.55 2.00
CA ASP A 281 13.57 -6.43 0.63
C ASP A 281 14.38 -5.13 0.48
N ASP A 282 15.60 -5.24 -0.08
CA ASP A 282 16.53 -4.11 -0.20
C ASP A 282 16.04 -3.02 -1.15
N ALA A 283 15.18 -3.37 -2.10
CA ALA A 283 14.57 -2.41 -3.01
C ALA A 283 13.41 -1.62 -2.37
N LEU A 284 12.93 -2.06 -1.21
CA LEU A 284 11.86 -1.37 -0.46
C LEU A 284 12.51 -0.34 0.48
N THR A 285 12.48 0.92 0.12
CA THR A 285 12.99 2.02 0.96
C THR A 285 11.84 2.82 1.55
N PHE A 286 12.00 3.17 2.82
CA PHE A 286 11.13 4.14 3.48
C PHE A 286 11.79 5.51 3.45
N GLU A 287 11.00 6.54 3.24
CA GLU A 287 11.42 7.93 3.31
C GLU A 287 10.50 8.68 4.29
N PRO A 288 11.04 9.51 5.19
CA PRO A 288 10.23 10.26 6.12
C PRO A 288 9.39 11.29 5.38
N ILE A 289 8.17 11.50 5.83
CA ILE A 289 7.34 12.60 5.38
C ILE A 289 7.28 13.63 6.50
N HIS A 290 7.77 14.84 6.21
CA HIS A 290 7.85 15.95 7.15
C HIS A 290 6.52 16.72 7.23
N ARG A 291 6.37 17.59 8.21
CA ARG A 291 5.22 18.47 8.37
C ARG A 291 5.66 19.90 8.25
N VAL A 292 4.95 20.67 7.43
CA VAL A 292 5.12 22.12 7.38
C VAL A 292 3.77 22.76 7.70
N LEU A 293 3.79 23.63 8.71
CA LEU A 293 2.64 24.41 9.11
C LEU A 293 2.70 25.77 8.43
N PHE A 294 1.58 26.23 7.93
CA PHE A 294 1.38 27.54 7.32
C PHE A 294 0.45 28.36 8.21
N HIS A 295 0.65 29.66 8.22
CA HIS A 295 -0.14 30.63 9.01
C HIS A 295 -0.11 30.36 10.52
N VAL A 296 1.03 29.94 11.03
CA VAL A 296 1.24 29.60 12.43
C VAL A 296 2.12 30.65 13.12
N ASP A 297 1.89 30.93 14.41
CA ASP A 297 2.82 31.62 15.30
C ASP A 297 3.66 30.58 16.05
N GLY A 298 4.98 30.63 15.88
CA GLY A 298 5.87 29.59 16.41
C GLY A 298 5.93 29.61 17.96
N ARG A 299 5.74 30.76 18.61
CA ARG A 299 5.74 30.84 20.06
C ARG A 299 4.45 30.29 20.64
N ASP A 300 3.33 30.68 20.08
CA ASP A 300 2.02 30.14 20.47
C ASP A 300 1.97 28.61 20.30
N LEU A 301 2.49 28.10 19.17
CA LEU A 301 2.60 26.67 18.91
C LEU A 301 3.48 25.98 19.99
N TRP A 302 4.60 26.57 20.37
CA TRP A 302 5.47 26.00 21.40
C TRP A 302 4.81 25.97 22.78
N ASP A 303 4.13 27.04 23.15
CA ASP A 303 3.41 27.11 24.44
C ASP A 303 2.28 26.06 24.48
N ALA A 304 1.54 25.92 23.39
CA ALA A 304 0.53 24.86 23.21
C ALA A 304 1.15 23.46 23.25
N PHE A 305 2.34 23.27 22.64
CA PHE A 305 3.03 21.97 22.64
C PHE A 305 3.44 21.54 24.04
N GLN A 306 3.99 22.49 24.85
CA GLN A 306 4.36 22.25 26.26
C GLN A 306 3.11 21.97 27.13
N ALA A 307 1.99 22.64 26.85
CA ALA A 307 0.75 22.42 27.58
C ALA A 307 0.16 21.00 27.22
N PHE A 308 0.30 20.58 25.96
CA PHE A 308 -0.18 19.26 25.51
C PHE A 308 0.73 18.13 26.00
N TYR A 309 2.06 18.36 26.02
CA TYR A 309 3.06 17.44 26.53
C TYR A 309 3.83 18.00 27.69
N PRO A 310 3.33 17.88 28.95
CA PRO A 310 4.05 18.33 30.11
C PRO A 310 5.46 17.71 30.19
N GLY A 311 6.47 18.58 30.33
CA GLY A 311 7.88 18.17 30.33
C GLY A 311 8.55 18.21 28.94
N ALA A 312 7.83 18.57 27.88
CA ALA A 312 8.45 18.85 26.59
C ALA A 312 9.48 20.01 26.71
N HIS A 313 10.62 19.83 26.06
CA HIS A 313 11.73 20.78 26.13
C HIS A 313 12.44 20.91 24.77
N THR A 314 13.19 22.02 24.64
CA THR A 314 14.11 22.21 23.51
C THR A 314 15.43 21.48 23.78
N GLY A 315 16.07 20.99 22.68
CA GLY A 315 17.27 20.18 22.75
C GLY A 315 16.95 18.68 22.67
N GLY A 316 17.96 17.88 22.35
CA GLY A 316 17.85 16.42 22.30
C GLY A 316 17.78 15.79 23.69
N GLY A 317 17.36 14.52 23.72
CA GLY A 317 17.25 13.77 24.96
C GLY A 317 16.56 12.43 24.78
N GLU A 318 16.24 11.77 25.86
CA GLU A 318 15.45 10.55 25.85
C GLU A 318 13.99 10.88 25.47
N GLY A 319 13.36 10.03 24.68
CA GLY A 319 11.99 10.18 24.21
C GLY A 319 11.87 10.43 22.71
N HIS A 320 10.80 11.10 22.28
CA HIS A 320 10.56 11.42 20.88
C HIS A 320 11.04 12.84 20.55
N THR A 321 11.94 12.93 19.59
CA THR A 321 12.56 14.19 19.17
C THR A 321 12.26 14.47 17.70
N ALA A 322 11.77 15.66 17.38
CA ALA A 322 11.65 16.20 16.03
C ALA A 322 12.55 17.44 15.88
N GLU A 323 13.14 17.61 14.72
CA GLU A 323 13.83 18.85 14.40
C GLU A 323 12.83 19.88 13.90
N VAL A 324 12.98 21.11 14.37
CA VAL A 324 12.10 22.25 14.04
C VAL A 324 12.90 23.30 13.29
N CYS A 325 12.31 23.92 12.30
CA CYS A 325 12.91 25.02 11.55
C CYS A 325 11.90 26.13 11.27
N GLY A 326 12.34 27.37 11.40
CA GLY A 326 11.59 28.58 11.10
C GLY A 326 11.21 29.43 12.34
N GLN A 327 10.93 30.69 12.11
CA GLN A 327 10.47 31.69 13.09
C GLN A 327 11.38 31.85 14.34
N GLY A 328 12.68 31.52 14.21
CA GLY A 328 13.62 31.55 15.34
C GLY A 328 13.40 30.45 16.38
N MET A 329 12.61 29.42 16.03
CA MET A 329 12.35 28.24 16.85
C MET A 329 13.25 27.05 16.45
N ASP A 330 14.28 27.34 15.65
CA ASP A 330 15.17 26.31 15.10
C ASP A 330 15.85 25.48 16.20
N GLY A 331 15.85 24.17 16.02
CA GLY A 331 16.44 23.22 16.95
C GLY A 331 15.63 21.96 17.13
N LEU A 332 15.88 21.27 18.22
CA LEU A 332 15.18 19.98 18.52
C LEU A 332 14.08 20.25 19.58
N TRP A 333 12.91 19.67 19.33
CA TRP A 333 11.82 19.60 20.31
C TRP A 333 11.65 18.15 20.75
N THR A 334 11.71 17.91 22.06
CA THR A 334 11.69 16.58 22.65
C THR A 334 10.51 16.39 23.60
N VAL A 335 9.81 15.27 23.46
CA VAL A 335 8.79 14.76 24.40
C VAL A 335 9.40 13.57 25.15
N PRO A 336 9.71 13.71 26.46
CA PRO A 336 10.48 12.69 27.21
C PRO A 336 9.69 11.40 27.49
N HIS A 337 8.36 11.47 27.57
CA HIS A 337 7.48 10.34 27.88
C HIS A 337 6.36 10.22 26.84
N PRO A 338 6.69 9.83 25.59
CA PRO A 338 5.70 9.70 24.54
C PRO A 338 4.77 8.51 24.80
N LYS A 339 3.50 8.62 24.38
CA LYS A 339 2.54 7.52 24.44
C LYS A 339 2.55 6.69 23.15
N ALA A 340 2.77 7.35 22.01
CA ALA A 340 2.85 6.70 20.71
C ALA A 340 4.18 5.94 20.54
N GLN A 341 4.21 4.93 19.69
CA GLN A 341 5.42 4.16 19.37
C GLN A 341 6.41 4.97 18.51
N LEU A 342 5.92 5.92 17.72
CA LEU A 342 6.74 6.69 16.77
C LEU A 342 6.69 8.19 17.07
N THR A 343 7.80 8.88 16.78
CA THR A 343 7.88 10.36 16.87
C THR A 343 6.78 11.05 16.06
N VAL A 344 6.53 10.54 14.83
CA VAL A 344 5.46 11.05 13.98
C VAL A 344 4.09 10.94 14.64
N GLY A 345 3.83 9.87 15.39
CA GLY A 345 2.57 9.68 16.13
C GLY A 345 2.39 10.70 17.23
N THR A 346 3.45 10.94 18.00
CA THR A 346 3.47 11.98 19.04
C THR A 346 3.22 13.36 18.42
N LEU A 347 3.95 13.73 17.36
CA LEU A 347 3.75 15.01 16.71
C LEU A 347 2.35 15.15 16.12
N GLN A 348 1.86 14.15 15.40
CA GLN A 348 0.55 14.21 14.71
C GLN A 348 -0.61 14.34 15.70
N ALA A 349 -0.56 13.65 16.85
CA ALA A 349 -1.58 13.77 17.89
C ALA A 349 -1.70 15.21 18.42
N PHE A 350 -0.58 15.89 18.59
CA PHE A 350 -0.56 17.31 18.95
C PHE A 350 -1.10 18.18 17.82
N LEU A 351 -0.60 18.00 16.59
CA LEU A 351 -1.00 18.84 15.46
C LEU A 351 -2.51 18.71 15.15
N ASP A 352 -3.07 17.51 15.27
CA ASP A 352 -4.51 17.29 15.08
C ASP A 352 -5.36 18.01 16.17
N ALA A 353 -4.84 18.11 17.39
CA ALA A 353 -5.49 18.87 18.44
C ALA A 353 -5.33 20.38 18.22
N TYR A 354 -4.13 20.84 17.93
CA TYR A 354 -3.82 22.26 17.73
C TYR A 354 -4.59 22.84 16.54
N CYS A 355 -4.59 22.19 15.38
CA CYS A 355 -5.30 22.66 14.19
C CYS A 355 -6.83 22.64 14.33
N ARG A 356 -7.38 21.85 15.25
CA ARG A 356 -8.82 21.92 15.58
C ARG A 356 -9.19 23.24 16.22
N ASP A 357 -8.33 23.75 17.09
CA ASP A 357 -8.53 25.00 17.80
C ASP A 357 -8.04 26.23 17.02
N HIS A 358 -7.21 25.99 15.97
CA HIS A 358 -6.62 26.99 15.09
C HIS A 358 -6.93 26.67 13.60
N PRO A 359 -8.16 26.90 13.14
CA PRO A 359 -8.60 26.51 11.78
C PRO A 359 -7.90 27.27 10.65
N GLU A 360 -7.23 28.37 10.94
CA GLU A 360 -6.36 29.12 10.01
C GLU A 360 -5.05 28.40 9.71
N VAL A 361 -4.57 27.54 10.62
CA VAL A 361 -3.33 26.81 10.46
C VAL A 361 -3.54 25.61 9.52
N GLN A 362 -2.71 25.54 8.50
CA GLN A 362 -2.72 24.44 7.53
C GLN A 362 -1.47 23.60 7.70
N VAL A 363 -1.62 22.27 7.66
CA VAL A 363 -0.51 21.31 7.69
C VAL A 363 -0.36 20.68 6.32
N ASP A 364 0.84 20.77 5.75
CA ASP A 364 1.23 20.05 4.55
C ASP A 364 2.27 18.97 4.85
N TYR A 365 2.28 17.93 4.01
CA TYR A 365 3.07 16.72 4.15
C TYR A 365 4.14 16.71 3.08
N ILE A 366 5.38 16.91 3.46
CA ILE A 366 6.47 17.27 2.55
C ILE A 366 7.50 16.15 2.48
N HIS A 367 7.82 15.76 1.26
CA HIS A 367 8.95 14.90 0.92
C HIS A 367 10.25 15.71 0.83
N GLY A 368 11.31 15.18 1.45
CA GLY A 368 12.65 15.71 1.37
C GLY A 368 12.92 16.84 2.37
N ASP A 369 14.03 16.70 3.11
CA ASP A 369 14.49 17.60 4.15
C ASP A 369 14.68 19.03 3.64
N ASP A 370 15.34 19.19 2.49
CA ASP A 370 15.64 20.51 1.92
C ASP A 370 14.38 21.29 1.58
N VAL A 371 13.36 20.59 1.06
CA VAL A 371 12.06 21.22 0.72
C VAL A 371 11.33 21.62 1.99
N ALA A 372 11.29 20.74 3.00
CA ALA A 372 10.65 21.01 4.27
C ALA A 372 11.32 22.21 5.00
N ARG A 373 12.66 22.25 5.05
CA ARG A 373 13.42 23.39 5.61
C ARG A 373 13.13 24.68 4.87
N LYS A 374 13.17 24.64 3.54
CA LYS A 374 12.92 25.83 2.70
C LYS A 374 11.51 26.39 2.89
N LEU A 375 10.52 25.53 3.05
CA LEU A 375 9.13 25.94 3.27
C LEU A 375 8.90 26.41 4.71
N GLY A 376 9.43 25.68 5.70
CA GLY A 376 9.30 26.00 7.12
C GLY A 376 9.99 27.31 7.51
N SER A 377 11.10 27.66 6.85
CA SER A 377 11.84 28.92 7.10
C SER A 377 11.17 30.16 6.50
N ARG A 378 10.06 30.05 5.78
CA ARG A 378 9.32 31.21 5.27
C ARG A 378 8.55 31.91 6.40
N PRO A 379 8.35 33.24 6.30
CA PRO A 379 7.55 33.95 7.30
C PRO A 379 6.15 33.34 7.46
N GLY A 380 5.70 33.16 8.70
CA GLY A 380 4.40 32.59 9.03
C GLY A 380 4.34 31.05 8.90
N ASN A 381 5.47 30.40 8.62
CA ASN A 381 5.56 28.94 8.52
C ASN A 381 6.47 28.37 9.62
N LEU A 382 6.29 27.06 9.89
CA LEU A 382 7.18 26.29 10.75
C LEU A 382 7.25 24.86 10.25
N GLY A 383 8.47 24.32 10.11
CA GLY A 383 8.72 22.97 9.63
C GLY A 383 9.11 22.03 10.76
N PHE A 384 8.59 20.80 10.72
CA PHE A 384 9.02 19.67 11.53
C PHE A 384 9.64 18.59 10.64
N LEU A 385 10.94 18.36 10.84
CA LEU A 385 11.63 17.27 10.21
C LEU A 385 11.61 16.06 11.15
N LEU A 386 11.08 14.98 10.64
CA LEU A 386 10.86 13.75 11.39
C LEU A 386 11.97 12.73 11.11
N PRO A 387 12.37 11.95 12.11
CA PRO A 387 13.29 10.84 11.88
C PRO A 387 12.67 9.79 10.96
N LEU A 388 13.52 9.09 10.23
CA LEU A 388 13.12 7.93 9.44
C LEU A 388 12.60 6.84 10.38
N MET A 389 11.45 6.27 10.05
CA MET A 389 10.94 5.06 10.70
C MET A 389 11.74 3.84 10.23
N GLY A 390 12.28 3.06 11.15
CA GLY A 390 12.89 1.77 10.83
C GLY A 390 11.84 0.76 10.36
N LYS A 391 12.22 -0.12 9.43
CA LYS A 391 11.33 -1.17 8.91
C LYS A 391 10.79 -2.07 10.04
N GLU A 392 11.64 -2.40 11.00
CA GLU A 392 11.33 -3.22 12.18
C GLU A 392 10.27 -2.60 13.11
N GLN A 393 10.01 -1.30 12.98
CA GLN A 393 9.01 -0.60 13.79
C GLN A 393 7.59 -0.71 13.22
N LEU A 394 7.43 -1.08 11.92
CA LEU A 394 6.12 -1.05 11.26
C LEU A 394 5.12 -2.01 11.91
N PHE A 395 5.44 -3.30 11.99
CA PHE A 395 4.54 -4.30 12.54
C PHE A 395 4.24 -4.08 14.04
N PRO A 396 5.24 -3.85 14.91
CA PRO A 396 4.96 -3.54 16.31
C PRO A 396 4.06 -2.32 16.49
N THR A 397 4.27 -1.26 15.70
CA THR A 397 3.45 -0.05 15.79
C THR A 397 2.00 -0.32 15.38
N VAL A 398 1.76 -1.06 14.27
CA VAL A 398 0.40 -1.43 13.86
C VAL A 398 -0.28 -2.31 14.91
N MET A 399 0.45 -3.19 15.58
CA MET A 399 -0.10 -4.02 16.65
C MET A 399 -0.40 -3.23 17.93
N ALA A 400 0.45 -2.30 18.32
CA ALA A 400 0.33 -1.54 19.56
C ALA A 400 -0.60 -0.31 19.43
N ASP A 401 -0.43 0.49 18.38
CA ASP A 401 -1.16 1.75 18.15
C ASP A 401 -2.39 1.56 17.25
N GLY A 402 -2.53 0.38 16.63
CA GLY A 402 -3.64 0.02 15.75
C GLY A 402 -3.45 0.45 14.29
N VAL A 403 -2.93 1.64 14.04
CA VAL A 403 -2.54 2.17 12.73
C VAL A 403 -1.42 3.18 12.89
N LEU A 404 -0.66 3.39 11.83
CA LEU A 404 0.28 4.51 11.74
C LEU A 404 -0.47 5.82 11.50
N PRO A 405 0.05 6.95 11.96
CA PRO A 405 -0.42 8.25 11.53
C PRO A 405 -0.37 8.38 10.01
N ARG A 406 -1.32 9.12 9.45
CA ARG A 406 -1.33 9.37 8.00
C ARG A 406 0.00 9.97 7.53
N LYS A 407 0.46 9.52 6.38
CA LYS A 407 1.70 10.02 5.79
C LYS A 407 2.90 9.91 6.74
N THR A 408 3.08 8.76 7.39
CA THR A 408 4.24 8.47 8.23
C THR A 408 5.50 8.33 7.40
N PHE A 409 5.40 7.60 6.29
CA PHE A 409 6.49 7.37 5.35
C PHE A 409 5.96 7.24 3.92
N SER A 410 6.85 7.29 2.96
CA SER A 410 6.61 6.91 1.58
C SER A 410 7.47 5.69 1.25
N MET A 411 6.95 4.81 0.39
CA MET A 411 7.68 3.67 -0.15
C MET A 411 8.01 3.93 -1.62
N GLY A 412 9.23 4.38 -1.90
CA GLY A 412 9.73 4.60 -3.25
C GLY A 412 8.98 5.67 -4.04
N GLU A 413 9.43 5.88 -5.25
CA GLU A 413 8.88 6.83 -6.21
C GLU A 413 7.56 6.35 -6.83
N ALA A 414 6.74 7.28 -7.35
CA ALA A 414 5.47 6.95 -8.00
C ALA A 414 5.61 5.94 -9.15
N ARG A 415 6.70 6.06 -9.94
CA ARG A 415 7.00 5.15 -11.05
C ARG A 415 7.48 3.77 -10.60
N ASP A 416 7.87 3.58 -9.34
CA ASP A 416 8.31 2.30 -8.77
C ASP A 416 7.19 1.54 -8.07
N LYS A 417 6.00 2.12 -8.05
CA LYS A 417 4.79 1.47 -7.55
C LYS A 417 4.36 0.31 -8.45
N ARG A 418 3.32 -0.40 -8.04
CA ARG A 418 2.77 -1.52 -8.78
C ARG A 418 2.32 -1.10 -10.19
N TYR A 419 2.62 -1.95 -11.18
CA TYR A 419 2.03 -1.90 -12.52
C TYR A 419 1.02 -3.01 -12.68
N TYR A 420 -0.11 -2.73 -13.33
CA TYR A 420 -1.16 -3.70 -13.61
C TYR A 420 -0.74 -4.64 -14.73
N LEU A 421 -0.48 -5.87 -14.41
CA LEU A 421 -0.09 -6.93 -15.35
C LEU A 421 -1.13 -8.04 -15.37
N GLU A 422 -1.38 -8.60 -14.21
CA GLU A 422 -2.31 -9.67 -13.95
C GLU A 422 -3.72 -9.10 -13.77
N ALA A 423 -4.71 -9.95 -14.01
CA ALA A 423 -6.10 -9.68 -13.69
C ALA A 423 -6.75 -10.91 -13.06
N ARG A 424 -7.92 -10.76 -12.45
CA ARG A 424 -8.73 -11.85 -11.92
C ARG A 424 -10.22 -11.52 -12.11
N ARG A 425 -11.03 -12.55 -12.38
CA ARG A 425 -12.49 -12.39 -12.35
C ARG A 425 -12.98 -12.17 -10.93
N ILE A 426 -13.89 -11.21 -10.77
CA ILE A 426 -14.56 -10.91 -9.49
C ILE A 426 -16.08 -11.08 -9.57
N ARG A 427 -16.56 -11.46 -10.75
CA ARG A 427 -17.94 -11.83 -11.08
C ARG A 427 -17.98 -13.10 -11.91
#